data_77e69779cf20c7f7ac7cb52ab728ade5
#
_entry.id   77e69779cf20c7f7ac7cb52ab728ade5
#
_cell.length_a   1.000
_cell.length_b   1.000
_cell.length_c   1.000
_cell.angle_alpha   90.00
_cell.angle_beta   90.00
_cell.angle_gamma   90.00
#
_symmetry.space_group_name_H-M   'P 1'
#
loop_
_entity.id
_entity.type
_entity.pdbx_description
1 polymer ?
#
loop_
_entity_poly.entity_id
_entity_poly.type
_entity_poly.pdbx_seq_one_letter_code
_entity_poly.pdbx_strand_id
1 'polypeptide(L)'
;RPSRVPIPLTFPEFTIEELMEIADRMLKQRQYCFSRSAREKLKRQLLKEMNRSVQPFGNARYIRNVIERGIRQHAVRLLKERYPTREDLMTIRAEDLRFEETSGNGYPIRGIINSE
;
A
#
# COMPACT_ATOMS: atom_id res chain seq x y z
N ARG A 1 -15.51 -2.52 -29.41
CA ARG A 1 -15.56 -2.03 -29.31
C ARG A 1 -15.40 -1.63 -29.37
N PRO A 2 -15.35 -1.54 -29.48
CA PRO A 2 -15.15 -0.68 -29.58
C PRO A 2 -14.69 -0.21 -29.20
N SER A 3 -14.55 -0.04 -29.38
CA SER A 3 -14.27 0.58 -28.97
C SER A 3 -13.74 1.02 -28.63
N ARG A 4 -13.76 1.36 -28.63
CA ARG A 4 -13.41 2.06 -28.28
C ARG A 4 -13.27 2.68 -27.62
N VAL A 5 -13.33 2.72 -27.55
CA VAL A 5 -13.30 3.45 -26.80
C VAL A 5 -12.91 4.04 -26.15
N PRO A 6 -13.16 4.46 -25.91
CA PRO A 6 -12.45 5.16 -25.27
C PRO A 6 -12.43 5.19 -23.97
N ILE A 7 -12.31 5.14 -23.80
CA ILE A 7 -12.16 5.25 -22.74
C ILE A 7 -11.68 5.17 -22.08
N PRO A 8 -11.92 4.97 -22.24
CA PRO A 8 -11.39 4.96 -21.42
C PRO A 8 -10.47 5.18 -20.94
N LEU A 9 -10.49 5.21 -21.65
CA LEU A 9 -9.57 5.80 -21.19
C LEU A 9 -9.54 6.02 -19.91
N THR A 10 -10.52 6.02 -19.47
CA THR A 10 -10.59 6.28 -18.12
C THR A 10 -10.75 5.04 -17.43
N PHE A 11 -9.82 4.70 -16.67
CA PHE A 11 -10.00 3.70 -15.72
C PHE A 11 -10.97 4.20 -14.73
N PRO A 12 -11.88 3.37 -14.24
CA PRO A 12 -12.77 3.80 -13.19
C PRO A 12 -11.94 4.22 -12.01
N GLU A 13 -12.27 5.33 -11.48
CA GLU A 13 -11.59 5.79 -10.31
C GLU A 13 -12.22 5.13 -9.12
N PHE A 14 -11.41 4.44 -8.37
CA PHE A 14 -11.90 3.81 -7.15
C PHE A 14 -12.03 4.86 -6.07
N THR A 15 -13.04 4.70 -5.23
CA THR A 15 -13.14 5.51 -4.03
C THR A 15 -12.12 5.00 -3.03
N ILE A 16 -11.89 5.80 -2.00
CA ILE A 16 -10.97 5.38 -0.97
C ILE A 16 -11.46 4.11 -0.29
N GLU A 17 -12.76 3.99 -0.11
CA GLU A 17 -13.32 2.79 0.51
C GLU A 17 -13.09 1.57 -0.35
N GLU A 18 -13.23 1.75 -1.66
CA GLU A 18 -13.01 0.64 -2.57
C GLU A 18 -11.55 0.22 -2.57
N LEU A 19 -10.65 1.19 -2.53
CA LEU A 19 -9.23 0.86 -2.50
C LEU A 19 -8.86 0.13 -1.22
N MET A 20 -9.43 0.56 -0.11
CA MET A 20 -9.17 -0.11 1.14
C MET A 20 -9.72 -1.51 1.13
N GLU A 21 -10.86 -1.71 0.50
CA GLU A 21 -11.41 -3.04 0.40
C GLU A 21 -10.54 -3.94 -0.47
N ILE A 22 -10.01 -3.40 -1.54
CA ILE A 22 -9.11 -4.16 -2.39
C ILE A 22 -7.88 -4.60 -1.59
N ALA A 23 -7.34 -3.69 -0.80
CA ALA A 23 -6.18 -4.02 0.01
C ALA A 23 -6.49 -5.10 1.03
N ASP A 24 -7.62 -4.99 1.70
CA ASP A 24 -8.02 -5.99 2.67
C ASP A 24 -8.17 -7.35 2.02
N ARG A 25 -8.76 -7.36 0.85
CA ARG A 25 -9.02 -8.61 0.13
C ARG A 25 -7.72 -9.25 -0.32
N MET A 26 -6.79 -8.45 -0.81
CA MET A 26 -5.49 -8.97 -1.22
C MET A 26 -4.75 -9.60 -0.06
N LEU A 27 -4.79 -8.95 1.10
CA LEU A 27 -4.15 -9.53 2.27
C LEU A 27 -4.83 -10.81 2.70
N LYS A 28 -6.15 -10.80 2.70
CA LYS A 28 -6.88 -11.96 3.14
C LYS A 28 -6.57 -13.17 2.28
N GLN A 29 -6.41 -12.96 0.98
CA GLN A 29 -6.07 -14.05 0.09
C GLN A 29 -4.74 -14.68 0.43
N ARG A 30 -3.87 -13.92 1.06
CA ARG A 30 -2.56 -14.42 1.46
C ARG A 30 -2.52 -14.74 2.96
N GLN A 31 -3.70 -14.71 3.58
CA GLN A 31 -3.86 -15.09 4.99
C GLN A 31 -3.22 -14.08 5.93
N TYR A 32 -3.28 -12.84 5.55
CA TYR A 32 -2.84 -11.74 6.40
C TYR A 32 -3.98 -10.79 6.67
N CYS A 33 -3.80 -9.93 7.64
CA CYS A 33 -4.74 -8.84 7.88
C CYS A 33 -3.94 -7.62 8.35
N PHE A 34 -4.57 -6.46 8.27
CA PHE A 34 -3.96 -5.23 8.79
C PHE A 34 -4.32 -5.06 10.26
N SER A 35 -3.39 -4.52 11.03
CA SER A 35 -3.77 -3.95 12.30
C SER A 35 -4.58 -2.70 12.02
N ARG A 36 -5.27 -2.21 13.06
CA ARG A 36 -6.06 -1.00 12.89
C ARG A 36 -5.19 0.17 12.47
N SER A 37 -4.06 0.35 13.13
CA SER A 37 -3.20 1.48 12.81
C SER A 37 -2.57 1.34 11.43
N ALA A 38 -2.30 0.10 11.00
CA ALA A 38 -1.79 -0.10 9.66
C ALA A 38 -2.83 0.31 8.62
N ARG A 39 -4.07 -0.08 8.87
CA ARG A 39 -5.14 0.24 7.96
C ARG A 39 -5.34 1.74 7.85
N GLU A 40 -5.27 2.42 8.97
CA GLU A 40 -5.42 3.86 8.96
C GLU A 40 -4.25 4.55 8.29
N LYS A 41 -3.06 4.02 8.50
CA LYS A 41 -1.88 4.57 7.84
C LYS A 41 -2.00 4.46 6.34
N LEU A 42 -2.44 3.31 5.86
CA LEU A 42 -2.63 3.12 4.42
C LEU A 42 -3.69 4.06 3.89
N LYS A 43 -4.78 4.21 4.61
CA LYS A 43 -5.85 5.09 4.16
C LYS A 43 -5.35 6.52 4.02
N ARG A 44 -4.59 7.00 5.00
CA ARG A 44 -4.04 8.35 4.92
C ARG A 44 -3.11 8.50 3.73
N GLN A 45 -2.30 7.48 3.50
CA GLN A 45 -1.38 7.53 2.38
C GLN A 45 -2.12 7.53 1.05
N LEU A 46 -3.17 6.74 0.94
CA LEU A 46 -3.95 6.71 -0.29
C LEU A 46 -4.62 8.04 -0.55
N LEU A 47 -5.16 8.66 0.49
CA LEU A 47 -5.76 9.98 0.33
C LEU A 47 -4.74 11.00 -0.13
N LYS A 48 -3.55 10.90 0.42
CA LYS A 48 -2.49 11.80 0.05
C LYS A 48 -2.11 11.62 -1.42
N GLU A 49 -2.00 10.37 -1.87
CA GLU A 49 -1.65 10.10 -3.25
C GLU A 49 -2.75 10.53 -4.19
N MET A 50 -3.99 10.34 -3.81
CA MET A 50 -5.10 10.74 -4.66
C MET A 50 -5.15 12.24 -4.80
N ASN A 51 -4.80 12.97 -3.76
CA ASN A 51 -4.84 14.42 -3.80
C ASN A 51 -3.71 15.02 -4.60
N ARG A 52 -2.57 14.36 -4.64
CA ARG A 52 -1.45 14.97 -5.33
C ARG A 52 -1.30 14.50 -6.76
N SER A 53 -2.01 13.45 -7.14
CA SER A 53 -1.92 12.97 -8.50
C SER A 53 -2.67 13.85 -9.44
N VAL A 54 -2.01 14.29 -10.46
CA VAL A 54 -2.66 15.01 -11.53
C VAL A 54 -3.36 14.04 -12.44
N GLN A 55 -2.80 12.87 -12.57
CA GLN A 55 -3.39 11.86 -13.40
C GLN A 55 -3.91 10.75 -12.52
N PRO A 56 -4.80 9.93 -13.04
CA PRO A 56 -5.27 8.79 -12.27
C PRO A 56 -4.06 7.96 -11.89
N PHE A 57 -3.89 7.73 -10.64
CA PHE A 57 -2.75 6.96 -10.26
C PHE A 57 -3.11 5.48 -10.33
N GLY A 58 -2.10 4.65 -10.42
CA GLY A 58 -2.30 3.25 -10.72
C GLY A 58 -2.81 2.49 -9.54
N ASN A 59 -4.01 2.69 -9.24
CA ASN A 59 -4.71 2.25 -8.07
C ASN A 59 -4.40 0.86 -7.60
N ALA A 60 -4.79 -0.14 -8.39
CA ALA A 60 -4.64 -1.52 -7.94
C ALA A 60 -3.18 -1.94 -7.92
N ARG A 61 -2.40 -1.43 -8.87
CA ARG A 61 -0.98 -1.75 -8.90
C ARG A 61 -0.27 -1.16 -7.68
N TYR A 62 -0.64 0.07 -7.35
CA TYR A 62 -0.06 0.73 -6.18
C TYR A 62 -0.37 -0.09 -4.93
N ILE A 63 -1.61 -0.51 -4.80
CA ILE A 63 -2.03 -1.31 -3.66
C ILE A 63 -1.23 -2.60 -3.60
N ARG A 64 -1.11 -3.27 -4.74
CA ARG A 64 -0.37 -4.52 -4.76
C ARG A 64 1.07 -4.34 -4.31
N ASN A 65 1.71 -3.27 -4.78
CA ASN A 65 3.09 -3.00 -4.41
C ASN A 65 3.22 -2.72 -2.92
N VAL A 66 2.29 -1.97 -2.38
CA VAL A 66 2.29 -1.68 -0.96
C VAL A 66 2.14 -2.97 -0.15
N ILE A 67 1.22 -3.81 -0.56
CA ILE A 67 0.98 -5.07 0.15
C ILE A 67 2.21 -5.96 0.10
N GLU A 68 2.82 -6.09 -1.07
CA GLU A 68 3.97 -6.97 -1.18
C GLU A 68 5.13 -6.46 -0.36
N ARG A 69 5.33 -5.15 -0.37
CA ARG A 69 6.37 -4.56 0.44
C ARG A 69 6.09 -4.74 1.92
N GLY A 70 4.81 -4.57 2.28
CA GLY A 70 4.40 -4.77 3.66
C GLY A 70 4.65 -6.18 4.15
N ILE A 71 4.35 -7.15 3.32
CA ILE A 71 4.57 -8.54 3.70
C ILE A 71 6.06 -8.80 3.89
N ARG A 72 6.91 -8.25 3.03
CA ARG A 72 8.34 -8.41 3.19
C ARG A 72 8.84 -7.77 4.48
N GLN A 73 8.34 -6.58 4.78
CA GLN A 73 8.77 -5.91 6.01
C GLN A 73 8.27 -6.64 7.23
N HIS A 74 7.09 -7.20 7.13
CA HIS A 74 6.54 -8.03 8.20
C HIS A 74 7.47 -9.21 8.47
N ALA A 75 7.95 -9.86 7.41
CA ALA A 75 8.86 -10.99 7.57
C ALA A 75 10.16 -10.56 8.25
N VAL A 76 10.68 -9.42 7.84
CA VAL A 76 11.90 -8.90 8.45
C VAL A 76 11.69 -8.62 9.93
N ARG A 77 10.55 -8.01 10.26
CA ARG A 77 10.25 -7.68 11.65
C ARG A 77 10.13 -8.94 12.50
N LEU A 78 9.51 -9.98 11.93
CA LEU A 78 9.32 -11.21 12.68
C LEU A 78 10.63 -11.93 12.98
N LEU A 79 11.65 -11.69 12.19
CA LEU A 79 12.94 -12.30 12.49
C LEU A 79 13.49 -11.87 13.85
N LYS A 80 13.01 -10.74 14.33
CA LYS A 80 13.45 -10.24 15.63
C LYS A 80 12.59 -10.71 16.77
N GLU A 81 11.49 -11.37 16.45
CA GLU A 81 10.59 -11.86 17.49
C GLU A 81 11.03 -13.26 17.90
N ARG A 82 11.15 -13.44 19.19
CA ARG A 82 11.57 -14.73 19.69
C ARG A 82 10.44 -15.73 19.70
N TYR A 83 9.28 -15.26 20.09
CA TYR A 83 8.12 -16.15 20.22
C TYR A 83 6.92 -15.47 19.58
N PRO A 84 6.87 -15.42 18.25
CA PRO A 84 5.74 -14.75 17.62
C PRO A 84 4.46 -15.52 17.88
N THR A 85 3.41 -14.80 18.18
CA THR A 85 2.11 -15.38 18.35
C THR A 85 1.49 -15.61 16.98
N ARG A 86 0.39 -16.34 16.96
CA ARG A 86 -0.34 -16.54 15.73
C ARG A 86 -0.77 -15.19 15.16
N GLU A 87 -1.22 -14.30 16.01
CA GLU A 87 -1.62 -12.98 15.58
C GLU A 87 -0.44 -12.24 14.97
N ASP A 88 0.73 -12.35 15.59
CA ASP A 88 1.92 -11.70 15.02
C ASP A 88 2.20 -12.20 13.62
N LEU A 89 2.01 -13.49 13.40
CA LEU A 89 2.31 -14.07 12.10
C LEU A 89 1.37 -13.62 11.01
N MET A 90 0.19 -13.16 11.36
CA MET A 90 -0.83 -12.82 10.39
C MET A 90 -1.07 -11.33 10.24
N THR A 91 -0.52 -10.52 11.11
CA THR A 91 -0.90 -9.12 11.18
C THR A 91 0.18 -8.21 10.61
N ILE A 92 -0.20 -7.47 9.59
CA ILE A 92 0.65 -6.42 9.04
C ILE A 92 0.44 -5.19 9.89
N ARG A 93 1.50 -4.65 10.43
CA ARG A 93 1.41 -3.51 11.34
C ARG A 93 1.82 -2.24 10.64
N ALA A 94 1.51 -1.12 11.27
CA ALA A 94 1.83 0.17 10.65
C ALA A 94 3.31 0.27 10.31
N GLU A 95 4.16 -0.25 11.17
CA GLU A 95 5.60 -0.14 10.93
C GLU A 95 6.05 -0.99 9.75
N ASP A 96 5.23 -1.92 9.30
CA ASP A 96 5.54 -2.71 8.11
C ASP A 96 5.23 -1.97 6.83
N LEU A 97 4.39 -0.95 6.92
CA LEU A 97 4.01 -0.17 5.75
C LEU A 97 4.92 1.03 5.66
N ARG A 98 5.83 0.97 4.72
CA ARG A 98 6.78 2.04 4.52
C ARG A 98 6.49 2.69 3.19
N PHE A 99 6.27 3.97 3.25
CA PHE A 99 5.98 4.74 2.06
C PHE A 99 7.15 5.66 1.81
N GLU A 100 7.65 5.64 0.59
CA GLU A 100 8.74 6.51 0.24
C GLU A 100 8.22 7.91 0.09
N GLU A 101 8.94 8.84 0.66
CA GLU A 101 8.64 10.23 0.42
C GLU A 101 9.33 10.65 -0.83
N THR A 102 8.68 11.54 -1.57
CA THR A 102 9.28 12.05 -2.77
C THR A 102 9.48 13.53 -2.63
N SER A 103 10.51 14.03 -3.25
CA SER A 103 10.69 15.44 -3.36
C SER A 103 9.70 15.98 -4.37
N GLY A 104 9.68 17.27 -4.55
CA GLY A 104 8.75 17.87 -5.46
C GLY A 104 8.89 17.40 -6.88
N ASN A 105 10.02 16.84 -7.23
CA ASN A 105 10.23 16.38 -8.59
C ASN A 105 9.98 14.88 -8.73
N GLY A 106 9.50 14.26 -7.70
CA GLY A 106 9.13 12.87 -7.80
C GLY A 106 10.20 11.87 -7.43
N TYR A 107 11.35 12.32 -7.06
CA TYR A 107 12.41 11.40 -6.67
C TYR A 107 12.29 11.07 -5.21
N PRO A 108 12.61 9.85 -4.83
CA PRO A 108 12.55 9.48 -3.42
C PRO A 108 13.59 10.26 -2.63
N ILE A 109 13.21 10.65 -1.44
CA ILE A 109 14.09 11.36 -0.56
C ILE A 109 14.94 10.42 0.25
N ARG A 110 14.45 9.23 0.46
CA ARG A 110 15.10 8.31 1.37
C ARG A 110 16.56 8.03 1.02
N GLY A 111 16.90 8.14 -0.23
CA GLY A 111 18.25 7.85 -0.63
C GLY A 111 19.24 8.78 -0.01
N ILE A 112 18.78 9.91 0.38
CA ILE A 112 19.66 10.86 1.00
C ILE A 112 19.92 10.51 2.44
N ILE A 113 18.96 9.98 3.03
CA ILE A 113 19.06 9.66 4.39
C ILE A 113 19.75 8.41 4.64
N ASN A 114 19.88 7.71 3.93
CA ASN A 114 20.13 6.52 4.25
C ASN A 114 21.02 5.90 4.52
N SER A 115 20.92 6.16 4.45
CA SER A 115 21.23 5.62 4.78
C SER A 115 21.02 4.80 5.53
N GLU A 116 20.69 4.58 5.64
CA GLU A 116 20.27 3.96 6.44
C GLU A 116 20.41 3.39 6.60
#